data_78b1c2972fc8b8e9ac206221561dddcf
#
_entry.id   78b1c2972fc8b8e9ac206221561dddcf
#
_cell.length_a   1.000
_cell.length_b   1.000
_cell.length_c   1.000
_cell.angle_alpha   90.00
_cell.angle_beta   90.00
_cell.angle_gamma   90.00
#
_symmetry.space_group_name_H-M   'P 1'
#
loop_
_entity.id
_entity.type
_entity.pdbx_description
1 polymer ?
#
loop_
_entity_poly.entity_id
_entity_poly.type
_entity_poly.pdbx_seq_one_letter_code
_entity_poly.pdbx_strand_id
1 'polypeptide(L)'
;TIGLSQIAAAQFLHVYKPRHWINCGQAGPLGWTIPAALGVRVADPTRRIVALSGDYDFQFMIEELAVGAQFHLPYVHVVVNNSYLGLIRQSQRGFEMDYCVQLSFDNVNTPELGAYGVDHVKVAEGLGCKAIRVDRPDDLASAFEQARKLMAEFRVPVLVEVLLERVTNISMGTELDNIVEFEELATLD
;
A
#
# COMPACT_ATOMS: atom_id res chain seq x y z
N THR A 1 -2.75 1.20 6.66
CA THR A 1 -2.10 2.13 5.71
C THR A 1 -2.42 3.59 6.02
N ILE A 2 -1.76 4.51 5.37
CA ILE A 2 -1.92 5.97 5.45
C ILE A 2 -1.84 6.60 4.05
N GLY A 3 -2.19 7.90 3.93
CA GLY A 3 -2.06 8.69 2.72
C GLY A 3 -3.10 8.35 1.64
N LEU A 4 -2.74 8.43 0.37
CA LEU A 4 -3.67 8.26 -0.75
C LEU A 4 -4.43 6.94 -0.71
N SER A 5 -3.78 5.83 -0.38
CA SER A 5 -4.43 4.52 -0.29
C SER A 5 -5.47 4.42 0.83
N GLN A 6 -5.22 5.07 1.98
CA GLN A 6 -6.20 5.16 3.06
C GLN A 6 -7.42 6.00 2.65
N ILE A 7 -7.18 7.16 2.06
CA ILE A 7 -8.23 8.08 1.64
C ILE A 7 -9.10 7.44 0.55
N ALA A 8 -8.48 6.85 -0.48
CA ALA A 8 -9.19 6.15 -1.54
C ALA A 8 -10.02 4.97 -0.98
N ALA A 9 -9.43 4.16 -0.10
CA ALA A 9 -10.16 3.06 0.49
C ALA A 9 -11.34 3.54 1.36
N ALA A 10 -11.18 4.63 2.11
CA ALA A 10 -12.26 5.20 2.90
C ALA A 10 -13.41 5.75 2.04
N GLN A 11 -13.11 6.24 0.82
CA GLN A 11 -14.11 6.76 -0.11
C GLN A 11 -14.85 5.65 -0.87
N PHE A 12 -14.16 4.58 -1.27
CA PHE A 12 -14.68 3.62 -2.23
C PHE A 12 -14.98 2.24 -1.65
N LEU A 13 -14.42 1.87 -0.48
CA LEU A 13 -14.65 0.56 0.09
C LEU A 13 -15.98 0.50 0.86
N HIS A 14 -16.83 -0.44 0.47
CA HIS A 14 -18.08 -0.71 1.19
C HIS A 14 -17.86 -1.71 2.32
N VAL A 15 -18.21 -1.33 3.55
CA VAL A 15 -18.09 -2.16 4.75
C VAL A 15 -19.49 -2.55 5.24
N TYR A 16 -19.80 -3.86 5.23
CA TYR A 16 -21.14 -4.38 5.53
C TYR A 16 -21.28 -4.96 6.94
N LYS A 17 -20.16 -5.14 7.66
CA LYS A 17 -20.16 -5.73 9.00
C LYS A 17 -19.25 -4.95 9.94
N PRO A 18 -19.60 -4.84 11.24
CA PRO A 18 -18.71 -4.22 12.23
C PRO A 18 -17.34 -4.90 12.27
N ARG A 19 -16.29 -4.13 12.49
CA ARG A 19 -14.90 -4.58 12.62
C ARG A 19 -14.35 -5.32 11.37
N HIS A 20 -14.94 -5.10 10.20
CA HIS A 20 -14.42 -5.58 8.91
C HIS A 20 -13.56 -4.55 8.18
N TRP A 21 -13.45 -3.36 8.75
CA TRP A 21 -12.50 -2.32 8.37
C TRP A 21 -11.66 -1.96 9.58
N ILE A 22 -10.36 -2.12 9.48
CA ILE A 22 -9.40 -1.83 10.54
C ILE A 22 -8.32 -0.91 9.97
N ASN A 23 -8.09 0.21 10.61
CA ASN A 23 -7.07 1.18 10.23
C ASN A 23 -6.29 1.65 11.47
N CYS A 24 -5.21 2.39 11.23
CA CYS A 24 -4.30 2.87 12.26
C CYS A 24 -4.79 4.13 13.01
N GLY A 25 -6.03 4.55 12.80
CA GLY A 25 -6.59 5.75 13.43
C GLY A 25 -5.92 7.05 12.97
N GLN A 26 -5.96 8.07 13.81
CA GLN A 26 -5.47 9.42 13.46
C GLN A 26 -3.94 9.51 13.33
N ALA A 27 -3.20 8.75 14.12
CA ALA A 27 -1.73 8.83 14.10
C ALA A 27 -1.13 8.40 12.77
N GLY A 28 -1.77 7.49 12.05
CA GLY A 28 -1.41 7.05 10.71
C GLY A 28 0.06 6.68 10.54
N PRO A 29 0.67 5.84 11.41
CA PRO A 29 2.08 5.50 11.26
C PRO A 29 2.32 4.64 10.03
N LEU A 30 3.39 4.92 9.30
CA LEU A 30 3.91 4.01 8.29
C LEU A 30 4.42 2.71 8.94
N GLY A 31 4.26 1.58 8.23
CA GLY A 31 4.67 0.26 8.73
C GLY A 31 3.63 -0.47 9.58
N TRP A 32 2.49 0.16 9.87
CA TRP A 32 1.45 -0.46 10.70
C TRP A 32 0.76 -1.67 10.04
N THR A 33 0.66 -1.68 8.72
CA THR A 33 -0.25 -2.59 8.00
C THR A 33 0.17 -4.06 8.10
N ILE A 34 1.46 -4.37 7.97
CA ILE A 34 1.96 -5.76 8.04
C ILE A 34 1.74 -6.36 9.43
N PRO A 35 2.26 -5.75 10.53
CA PRO A 35 2.05 -6.32 11.87
C PRO A 35 0.56 -6.37 12.27
N ALA A 36 -0.26 -5.42 11.83
CA ALA A 36 -1.69 -5.46 12.07
C ALA A 36 -2.36 -6.65 11.38
N ALA A 37 -2.02 -6.95 10.12
CA ALA A 37 -2.54 -8.10 9.41
C ALA A 37 -2.14 -9.42 10.07
N LEU A 38 -0.90 -9.55 10.53
CA LEU A 38 -0.42 -10.69 11.31
C LEU A 38 -1.19 -10.84 12.62
N GLY A 39 -1.38 -9.73 13.35
CA GLY A 39 -2.18 -9.71 14.58
C GLY A 39 -3.61 -10.17 14.37
N VAL A 40 -4.28 -9.70 13.31
CA VAL A 40 -5.64 -10.16 12.96
C VAL A 40 -5.64 -11.65 12.62
N ARG A 41 -4.63 -12.16 11.89
CA ARG A 41 -4.53 -13.58 11.56
C ARG A 41 -4.36 -14.45 12.80
N VAL A 42 -3.56 -13.99 13.77
CA VAL A 42 -3.39 -14.72 15.05
C VAL A 42 -4.67 -14.69 15.88
N ALA A 43 -5.34 -13.53 15.94
CA ALA A 43 -6.57 -13.37 16.72
C ALA A 43 -7.76 -14.15 16.15
N ASP A 44 -7.84 -14.27 14.82
CA ASP A 44 -8.91 -15.01 14.13
C ASP A 44 -8.35 -15.79 12.94
N PRO A 45 -7.89 -17.03 13.17
CA PRO A 45 -7.31 -17.87 12.11
C PRO A 45 -8.26 -18.22 10.97
N THR A 46 -9.56 -18.05 11.16
CA THR A 46 -10.59 -18.38 10.16
C THR A 46 -10.92 -17.23 9.22
N ARG A 47 -10.55 -16.01 9.60
CA ARG A 47 -10.91 -14.80 8.87
C ARG A 47 -10.11 -14.70 7.56
N ARG A 48 -10.80 -14.33 6.50
CA ARG A 48 -10.14 -13.90 5.27
C ARG A 48 -9.65 -12.46 5.44
N ILE A 49 -8.35 -12.24 5.21
CA ILE A 49 -7.70 -10.97 5.45
C ILE A 49 -7.10 -10.46 4.15
N VAL A 50 -7.42 -9.23 3.82
CA VAL A 50 -6.75 -8.43 2.79
C VAL A 50 -6.17 -7.20 3.48
N ALA A 51 -4.86 -7.08 3.46
CA ALA A 51 -4.17 -5.87 3.90
C ALA A 51 -3.92 -4.97 2.68
N LEU A 52 -4.11 -3.67 2.84
CA LEU A 52 -3.86 -2.68 1.78
C LEU A 52 -2.86 -1.66 2.28
N SER A 53 -1.79 -1.44 1.54
CA SER A 53 -0.78 -0.42 1.84
C SER A 53 -0.27 0.27 0.59
N GLY A 54 0.31 1.46 0.77
CA GLY A 54 1.21 2.04 -0.21
C GLY A 54 2.61 1.40 -0.11
N ASP A 55 3.47 1.74 -1.05
CA ASP A 55 4.85 1.28 -1.13
C ASP A 55 5.69 1.66 0.11
N TYR A 56 5.60 2.89 0.58
CA TYR A 56 6.30 3.34 1.79
C TYR A 56 5.81 2.64 3.06
N ASP A 57 4.50 2.53 3.24
CA ASP A 57 3.94 1.83 4.40
C ASP A 57 4.41 0.36 4.45
N PHE A 58 4.46 -0.28 3.29
CA PHE A 58 4.94 -1.64 3.14
C PHE A 58 6.43 -1.78 3.50
N GLN A 59 7.27 -0.86 3.03
CA GLN A 59 8.71 -0.95 3.24
C GLN A 59 9.15 -0.70 4.68
N PHE A 60 8.38 0.05 5.48
CA PHE A 60 8.76 0.42 6.84
C PHE A 60 8.85 -0.76 7.82
N MET A 61 8.12 -1.84 7.58
CA MET A 61 8.13 -3.05 8.41
C MET A 61 8.13 -4.30 7.53
N ILE A 62 8.86 -4.25 6.43
CA ILE A 62 8.84 -5.31 5.41
C ILE A 62 9.41 -6.63 5.96
N GLU A 63 10.33 -6.57 6.92
CA GLU A 63 10.93 -7.72 7.59
C GLU A 63 9.88 -8.57 8.33
N GLU A 64 8.78 -7.98 8.78
CA GLU A 64 7.69 -8.71 9.45
C GLU A 64 7.00 -9.73 8.53
N LEU A 65 7.19 -9.65 7.23
CA LEU A 65 6.75 -10.70 6.30
C LEU A 65 7.39 -12.05 6.62
N ALA A 66 8.65 -12.05 7.05
CA ALA A 66 9.35 -13.28 7.45
C ALA A 66 8.68 -13.94 8.67
N VAL A 67 8.16 -13.15 9.61
CA VAL A 67 7.34 -13.67 10.73
C VAL A 67 6.08 -14.36 10.21
N GLY A 68 5.41 -13.74 9.22
CA GLY A 68 4.25 -14.33 8.56
C GLY A 68 4.55 -15.67 7.88
N ALA A 69 5.70 -15.78 7.22
CA ALA A 69 6.17 -17.02 6.60
C ALA A 69 6.56 -18.06 7.65
N GLN A 70 7.32 -17.68 8.66
CA GLN A 70 7.80 -18.56 9.73
C GLN A 70 6.66 -19.24 10.51
N PHE A 71 5.63 -18.49 10.85
CA PHE A 71 4.50 -18.96 11.67
C PHE A 71 3.28 -19.39 10.84
N HIS A 72 3.41 -19.47 9.53
CA HIS A 72 2.31 -19.87 8.64
C HIS A 72 1.05 -19.02 8.85
N LEU A 73 1.21 -17.70 8.76
CA LEU A 73 0.15 -16.71 8.94
C LEU A 73 -0.34 -16.14 7.57
N PRO A 74 -1.12 -16.92 6.81
CA PRO A 74 -1.49 -16.54 5.45
C PRO A 74 -2.48 -15.38 5.42
N TYR A 75 -2.21 -14.39 4.59
CA TYR A 75 -3.11 -13.30 4.20
C TYR A 75 -2.69 -12.72 2.86
N VAL A 76 -3.58 -12.00 2.19
CA VAL A 76 -3.26 -11.28 0.97
C VAL A 76 -2.83 -9.86 1.33
N HIS A 77 -1.65 -9.44 0.92
CA HIS A 77 -1.17 -8.07 1.04
C HIS A 77 -1.18 -7.39 -0.30
N VAL A 78 -2.00 -6.37 -0.46
CA VAL A 78 -2.05 -5.54 -1.65
C VAL A 78 -1.18 -4.31 -1.43
N VAL A 79 -0.13 -4.16 -2.24
CA VAL A 79 0.69 -2.95 -2.27
C VAL A 79 0.32 -2.16 -3.52
N VAL A 80 -0.18 -0.95 -3.32
CA VAL A 80 -0.41 0.01 -4.40
C VAL A 80 0.84 0.88 -4.53
N ASN A 81 1.61 0.66 -5.59
CA ASN A 81 2.92 1.25 -5.80
C ASN A 81 2.87 2.36 -6.84
N ASN A 82 3.01 3.60 -6.40
CA ASN A 82 3.20 4.77 -7.27
C ASN A 82 4.59 5.42 -7.14
N SER A 83 5.47 4.84 -6.34
CA SER A 83 6.84 5.31 -6.06
C SER A 83 6.92 6.69 -5.42
N TYR A 84 5.87 7.14 -4.75
CA TYR A 84 5.80 8.42 -4.06
C TYR A 84 5.16 8.31 -2.68
N LEU A 85 5.55 9.18 -1.77
CA LEU A 85 4.68 9.61 -0.67
C LEU A 85 3.59 10.51 -1.27
N GLY A 86 2.56 9.90 -1.87
CA GLY A 86 1.65 10.57 -2.80
C GLY A 86 0.92 11.77 -2.21
N LEU A 87 0.43 11.67 -0.96
CA LEU A 87 -0.25 12.77 -0.29
C LEU A 87 0.71 13.92 0.04
N ILE A 88 1.93 13.60 0.51
CA ILE A 88 2.97 14.63 0.74
C ILE A 88 3.33 15.31 -0.57
N ARG A 89 3.52 14.55 -1.65
CA ARG A 89 3.79 15.10 -2.97
C ARG A 89 2.66 16.01 -3.46
N GLN A 90 1.42 15.63 -3.25
CA GLN A 90 0.26 16.45 -3.61
C GLN A 90 0.28 17.79 -2.89
N SER A 91 0.55 17.78 -1.58
CA SER A 91 0.71 19.00 -0.76
C SER A 91 1.89 19.84 -1.23
N GLN A 92 3.07 19.23 -1.42
CA GLN A 92 4.25 19.94 -1.89
C GLN A 92 4.01 20.67 -3.22
N ARG A 93 3.27 20.05 -4.14
CA ARG A 93 2.90 20.69 -5.40
C ARG A 93 1.91 21.84 -5.22
N GLY A 94 1.00 21.72 -4.26
CA GLY A 94 0.08 22.80 -3.88
C GLY A 94 0.82 24.04 -3.36
N PHE A 95 1.98 23.84 -2.72
CA PHE A 95 2.89 24.92 -2.29
C PHE A 95 3.94 25.32 -3.34
N GLU A 96 3.81 24.86 -4.59
CA GLU A 96 4.74 25.16 -5.69
C GLU A 96 6.21 24.79 -5.37
N MET A 97 6.43 23.75 -4.56
CA MET A 97 7.77 23.30 -4.18
C MET A 97 8.51 22.65 -5.36
N ASP A 98 9.80 22.91 -5.49
CA ASP A 98 10.65 22.43 -6.59
C ASP A 98 10.94 20.93 -6.53
N TYR A 99 10.76 20.28 -5.38
CA TYR A 99 11.04 18.87 -5.19
C TYR A 99 9.83 18.14 -4.63
N CYS A 100 9.78 16.83 -4.86
CA CYS A 100 8.77 15.95 -4.29
C CYS A 100 9.42 14.73 -3.64
N VAL A 101 8.93 14.34 -2.46
CA VAL A 101 9.37 13.11 -1.81
C VAL A 101 8.96 11.90 -2.64
N GLN A 102 9.92 11.06 -2.98
CA GLN A 102 9.72 9.90 -3.84
C GLN A 102 10.62 8.73 -3.47
N LEU A 103 10.18 7.52 -3.81
CA LEU A 103 10.96 6.28 -3.79
C LEU A 103 11.49 5.91 -5.19
N SER A 104 11.31 6.80 -6.15
CA SER A 104 11.63 6.56 -7.55
C SER A 104 13.14 6.55 -7.76
N PHE A 105 13.65 5.46 -8.31
CA PHE A 105 15.02 5.31 -8.80
C PHE A 105 15.08 4.15 -9.80
N ASP A 106 16.11 4.14 -10.65
CA ASP A 106 16.35 3.04 -11.57
C ASP A 106 17.12 1.93 -10.84
N ASN A 107 16.45 0.80 -10.65
CA ASN A 107 17.05 -0.34 -9.98
C ASN A 107 17.92 -1.14 -10.94
N VAL A 108 19.23 -1.16 -10.70
CA VAL A 108 20.20 -1.85 -11.56
C VAL A 108 19.97 -3.38 -11.66
N ASN A 109 19.27 -3.97 -10.70
CA ASN A 109 18.96 -5.41 -10.66
C ASN A 109 17.60 -5.75 -11.31
N THR A 110 16.79 -4.75 -11.64
CA THR A 110 15.46 -4.86 -12.24
C THR A 110 15.18 -3.68 -13.18
N PRO A 111 15.99 -3.50 -14.23
CA PRO A 111 15.85 -2.34 -15.13
C PRO A 111 14.48 -2.30 -15.84
N GLU A 112 13.80 -3.45 -15.96
CA GLU A 112 12.45 -3.56 -16.52
C GLU A 112 11.37 -2.82 -15.69
N LEU A 113 11.62 -2.58 -14.40
CA LEU A 113 10.70 -1.80 -13.56
C LEU A 113 10.83 -0.29 -13.78
N GLY A 114 11.86 0.15 -14.52
CA GLY A 114 12.11 1.57 -14.69
C GLY A 114 12.21 2.26 -13.33
N ALA A 115 11.61 3.42 -13.24
CA ALA A 115 11.69 4.28 -12.05
C ALA A 115 10.79 3.85 -10.86
N TYR A 116 10.24 2.62 -10.84
CA TYR A 116 9.50 2.13 -9.65
C TYR A 116 10.42 1.71 -8.49
N GLY A 117 11.72 1.65 -8.71
CA GLY A 117 12.71 1.50 -7.66
C GLY A 117 12.78 0.10 -7.07
N VAL A 118 12.19 -0.11 -5.89
CA VAL A 118 12.28 -1.38 -5.16
C VAL A 118 11.48 -2.49 -5.86
N ASP A 119 12.10 -3.64 -6.05
CA ASP A 119 11.42 -4.85 -6.50
C ASP A 119 10.76 -5.55 -5.30
N HIS A 120 9.56 -5.12 -4.95
CA HIS A 120 8.83 -5.66 -3.81
C HIS A 120 8.50 -7.16 -3.96
N VAL A 121 8.33 -7.64 -5.20
CA VAL A 121 8.10 -9.07 -5.46
C VAL A 121 9.31 -9.89 -5.03
N LYS A 122 10.51 -9.55 -5.51
CA LYS A 122 11.75 -10.25 -5.12
C LYS A 122 12.03 -10.14 -3.61
N VAL A 123 11.74 -8.98 -2.99
CA VAL A 123 11.91 -8.82 -1.55
C VAL A 123 10.97 -9.72 -0.77
N ALA A 124 9.67 -9.75 -1.12
CA ALA A 124 8.70 -10.61 -0.46
C ALA A 124 9.04 -12.09 -0.61
N GLU A 125 9.48 -12.52 -1.79
CA GLU A 125 9.93 -13.89 -2.04
C GLU A 125 11.20 -14.23 -1.24
N GLY A 126 12.15 -13.30 -1.15
CA GLY A 126 13.35 -13.44 -0.31
C GLY A 126 13.05 -13.60 1.18
N LEU A 127 11.93 -13.05 1.65
CA LEU A 127 11.42 -13.19 3.02
C LEU A 127 10.52 -14.43 3.22
N GLY A 128 10.43 -15.32 2.23
CA GLY A 128 9.69 -16.59 2.32
C GLY A 128 8.19 -16.48 1.99
N CYS A 129 7.74 -15.37 1.45
CA CYS A 129 6.38 -15.16 0.99
C CYS A 129 6.20 -15.56 -0.49
N LYS A 130 4.97 -15.50 -0.98
CA LYS A 130 4.68 -15.54 -2.41
C LYS A 130 4.32 -14.15 -2.89
N ALA A 131 4.56 -13.88 -4.19
CA ALA A 131 4.28 -12.57 -4.73
C ALA A 131 3.78 -12.60 -6.16
N ILE A 132 2.99 -11.60 -6.54
CA ILE A 132 2.44 -11.40 -7.88
C ILE A 132 2.56 -9.90 -8.17
N ARG A 133 2.97 -9.53 -9.38
CA ARG A 133 2.93 -8.15 -9.87
C ARG A 133 1.80 -7.99 -10.87
N VAL A 134 1.10 -6.87 -10.76
CA VAL A 134 0.01 -6.48 -11.64
C VAL A 134 0.33 -5.08 -12.19
N ASP A 135 0.42 -4.97 -13.49
CA ASP A 135 0.67 -3.72 -14.23
C ASP A 135 -0.50 -3.31 -15.13
N ARG A 136 -1.52 -4.17 -15.22
CA ARG A 136 -2.72 -3.92 -16.03
C ARG A 136 -4.00 -4.13 -15.22
N PRO A 137 -4.98 -3.23 -15.30
CA PRO A 137 -6.25 -3.37 -14.57
C PRO A 137 -6.97 -4.70 -14.84
N ASP A 138 -6.91 -5.19 -16.08
CA ASP A 138 -7.60 -6.42 -16.49
C ASP A 138 -7.06 -7.68 -15.79
N ASP A 139 -5.81 -7.65 -15.34
CA ASP A 139 -5.16 -8.79 -14.68
C ASP A 139 -5.45 -8.83 -13.15
N LEU A 140 -6.08 -7.81 -12.60
CA LEU A 140 -6.30 -7.68 -11.17
C LEU A 140 -7.14 -8.82 -10.59
N ALA A 141 -8.25 -9.17 -11.26
CA ALA A 141 -9.14 -10.24 -10.80
C ALA A 141 -8.43 -11.60 -10.80
N SER A 142 -7.68 -11.91 -11.85
CA SER A 142 -6.91 -13.15 -11.96
C SER A 142 -5.79 -13.24 -10.93
N ALA A 143 -5.13 -12.10 -10.63
CA ALA A 143 -4.08 -12.02 -9.62
C ALA A 143 -4.64 -12.33 -8.20
N PHE A 144 -5.81 -11.82 -7.86
CA PHE A 144 -6.47 -12.16 -6.58
C PHE A 144 -6.83 -13.64 -6.50
N GLU A 145 -7.33 -14.23 -7.57
CA GLU A 145 -7.64 -15.66 -7.59
C GLU A 145 -6.36 -16.51 -7.47
N GLN A 146 -5.28 -16.11 -8.13
CA GLN A 146 -3.97 -16.74 -7.98
C GLN A 146 -3.43 -16.58 -6.56
N ALA A 147 -3.51 -15.39 -5.98
CA ALA A 147 -3.08 -15.14 -4.61
C ALA A 147 -3.81 -16.04 -3.61
N ARG A 148 -5.13 -16.23 -3.80
CA ARG A 148 -5.93 -17.14 -2.99
C ARG A 148 -5.43 -18.59 -3.07
N LYS A 149 -5.05 -19.06 -4.26
CA LYS A 149 -4.51 -20.41 -4.46
C LYS A 149 -3.14 -20.56 -3.79
N LEU A 150 -2.23 -19.63 -4.02
CA LEU A 150 -0.89 -19.62 -3.43
C LEU A 150 -0.96 -19.59 -1.89
N MET A 151 -1.84 -18.76 -1.34
CA MET A 151 -2.07 -18.67 0.11
C MET A 151 -2.55 -20.01 0.69
N ALA A 152 -3.45 -20.71 0.00
CA ALA A 152 -3.96 -22.01 0.44
C ALA A 152 -2.90 -23.11 0.37
N GLU A 153 -2.08 -23.11 -0.70
CA GLU A 153 -1.04 -24.09 -0.95
C GLU A 153 0.16 -23.93 -0.01
N PHE A 154 0.72 -22.71 0.08
CA PHE A 154 1.97 -22.47 0.79
C PHE A 154 1.77 -22.03 2.23
N ARG A 155 0.57 -21.57 2.61
CA ARG A 155 0.22 -21.07 3.96
C ARG A 155 1.15 -19.94 4.44
N VAL A 156 1.54 -19.05 3.54
CA VAL A 156 2.35 -17.86 3.82
C VAL A 156 1.62 -16.61 3.34
N PRO A 157 2.03 -15.41 3.76
CA PRO A 157 1.54 -14.17 3.15
C PRO A 157 1.77 -14.16 1.63
N VAL A 158 0.82 -13.61 0.90
CA VAL A 158 0.94 -13.43 -0.55
C VAL A 158 0.83 -11.95 -0.89
N LEU A 159 1.90 -11.39 -1.43
CA LEU A 159 1.93 -10.04 -1.94
C LEU A 159 1.25 -9.96 -3.31
N VAL A 160 0.39 -8.97 -3.50
CA VAL A 160 -0.10 -8.53 -4.80
C VAL A 160 0.36 -7.07 -4.97
N GLU A 161 1.45 -6.87 -5.69
CA GLU A 161 1.93 -5.53 -6.01
C GLU A 161 1.19 -5.01 -7.24
N VAL A 162 0.51 -3.88 -7.10
CA VAL A 162 -0.20 -3.20 -8.18
C VAL A 162 0.56 -1.94 -8.54
N LEU A 163 1.14 -1.92 -9.74
CA LEU A 163 1.81 -0.73 -10.26
C LEU A 163 0.78 0.30 -10.70
N LEU A 164 0.83 1.47 -10.09
CA LEU A 164 -0.05 2.59 -10.42
C LEU A 164 0.68 3.60 -11.30
N GLU A 165 -0.07 4.50 -11.92
CA GLU A 165 0.50 5.73 -12.46
C GLU A 165 1.31 6.45 -11.37
N ARG A 166 2.50 6.92 -11.74
CA ARG A 166 3.41 7.59 -10.80
C ARG A 166 2.95 8.99 -10.39
N VAL A 167 1.89 9.50 -10.97
CA VAL A 167 1.33 10.84 -10.75
C VAL A 167 -0.13 10.72 -10.34
N THR A 168 -0.40 10.07 -9.22
CA THR A 168 -1.75 9.98 -8.68
C THR A 168 -2.00 11.09 -7.69
N ASN A 169 -3.13 11.78 -7.85
CA ASN A 169 -3.71 12.69 -6.88
C ASN A 169 -5.08 12.15 -6.47
N ILE A 170 -5.56 12.55 -5.31
CA ILE A 170 -6.88 12.18 -4.82
C ILE A 170 -7.63 13.45 -4.44
N SER A 171 -8.92 13.52 -4.82
CA SER A 171 -9.81 14.54 -4.30
C SER A 171 -10.17 14.21 -2.86
N MET A 172 -10.08 15.21 -1.99
CA MET A 172 -10.48 15.11 -0.60
C MET A 172 -11.96 15.48 -0.39
N GLY A 173 -12.68 15.78 -1.47
CA GLY A 173 -14.06 16.24 -1.49
C GLY A 173 -14.15 17.77 -1.64
N THR A 174 -15.25 18.26 -2.20
CA THR A 174 -15.40 19.67 -2.58
C THR A 174 -15.22 20.64 -1.41
N GLU A 175 -15.63 20.26 -0.21
CA GLU A 175 -15.47 21.12 0.97
C GLU A 175 -14.04 21.14 1.48
N LEU A 176 -13.33 19.99 1.39
CA LEU A 176 -11.93 19.88 1.80
C LEU A 176 -10.99 20.40 0.72
N ASP A 177 -11.33 20.25 -0.55
CA ASP A 177 -10.55 20.83 -1.66
C ASP A 177 -10.63 22.36 -1.67
N ASN A 178 -11.66 22.94 -1.04
CA ASN A 178 -11.84 24.38 -0.85
C ASN A 178 -11.31 24.90 0.49
N ILE A 179 -10.69 24.07 1.31
CA ILE A 179 -9.96 24.54 2.50
C ILE A 179 -8.69 25.22 2.02
N VAL A 180 -8.73 26.54 2.12
CA VAL A 180 -7.68 27.48 1.70
C VAL A 180 -6.52 27.53 2.72
N GLU A 181 -6.46 26.59 3.69
CA GLU A 181 -5.39 26.52 4.68
C GLU A 181 -3.99 26.51 4.05
N PHE A 182 -3.87 25.91 2.89
CA PHE A 182 -2.62 25.86 2.14
C PHE A 182 -2.38 27.10 1.25
N GLU A 183 -3.45 27.77 0.84
CA GLU A 183 -3.37 28.97 0.03
C GLU A 183 -3.10 30.22 0.89
N GLU A 184 -3.64 30.29 2.11
CA GLU A 184 -3.37 31.41 3.04
C GLU A 184 -1.91 31.49 3.46
N LEU A 185 -1.22 30.36 3.58
CA LEU A 185 0.22 30.34 3.87
C LEU A 185 1.08 30.77 2.69
N ALA A 186 0.60 30.60 1.46
CA ALA A 186 1.29 31.03 0.24
C ALA A 186 1.10 32.53 -0.07
N THR A 187 0.13 33.18 0.56
CA THR A 187 -0.17 34.61 0.34
C THR A 187 0.41 35.54 1.43
N LEU A 188 1.15 34.99 2.40
CA LEU A 188 1.76 35.76 3.50
C LEU A 188 3.21 36.21 3.20
N ASP A 189 3.68 36.09 1.97
CA ASP A 189 4.89 36.68 1.44
C ASP A 189 4.51 37.90 0.57
#